data_b637084a50bee9fd677098987fe6b97f
#
_entry.id   b637084a50bee9fd677098987fe6b97f
#
_cell.length_a   1.000
_cell.length_b   1.000
_cell.length_c   1.000
_cell.angle_alpha   90.00
_cell.angle_beta   90.00
_cell.angle_gamma   90.00
#
_symmetry.space_group_name_H-M   'P 1'
#
loop_
_entity.id
_entity.type
_entity.pdbx_description
1 polymer ?
#
loop_
_entity_poly.entity_id
_entity_poly.type
_entity_poly.pdbx_seq_one_letter_code
_entity_poly.pdbx_strand_id
1 'polypeptide(L)'
;GYDNVTVINSDILKLDMNELVDVYNGGRPIKVVANLPYYITTPIIMGLFESDVPIDNITVMVQKEVADRMQVGPGSKDYGALSLAVQYYAQPYIVANVPPNCFIPRPNVGSAVIRLTRYKEPPVKVKDPKLMFKLVRASFNQRRKTLQNGLNNSPDIPYTKEQIIEAIESLGVSPSIRG
;
A
#
# COMPACT_ATOMS: atom_id res chain seq x y z
N GLY A 1 -2.00 -36.42 -4.70
CA GLY A 1 -1.67 -34.99 -4.64
C GLY A 1 -1.44 -34.43 -6.03
N TYR A 2 -1.30 -33.14 -6.14
CA TYR A 2 -0.94 -32.51 -7.41
C TYR A 2 0.58 -32.28 -7.39
N ASP A 3 1.28 -32.65 -8.44
CA ASP A 3 2.75 -32.58 -8.52
C ASP A 3 3.26 -31.14 -8.66
N ASN A 4 2.38 -30.22 -9.00
CA ASN A 4 2.65 -28.77 -9.17
C ASN A 4 2.21 -27.92 -7.97
N VAL A 5 1.92 -28.52 -6.81
CA VAL A 5 1.47 -27.83 -5.60
C VAL A 5 2.45 -28.08 -4.47
N THR A 6 2.97 -27.01 -3.89
CA THR A 6 3.77 -27.03 -2.66
C THR A 6 3.02 -26.28 -1.56
N VAL A 7 2.87 -26.91 -0.38
CA VAL A 7 2.22 -26.31 0.78
C VAL A 7 3.28 -25.93 1.81
N ILE A 8 3.30 -24.64 2.16
CA ILE A 8 4.20 -24.07 3.17
C ILE A 8 3.34 -23.55 4.33
N ASN A 9 3.48 -24.16 5.50
CA ASN A 9 2.77 -23.70 6.72
C ASN A 9 3.63 -22.68 7.48
N SER A 10 3.43 -21.41 7.22
CA SER A 10 4.18 -20.31 7.84
C SER A 10 3.38 -19.00 7.88
N ASP A 11 3.81 -18.07 8.70
CA ASP A 11 3.33 -16.69 8.70
C ASP A 11 3.95 -15.95 7.50
N ILE A 12 3.10 -15.43 6.63
CA ILE A 12 3.53 -14.72 5.40
C ILE A 12 4.45 -13.53 5.70
N LEU A 13 4.28 -12.85 6.85
CA LEU A 13 5.10 -11.70 7.23
C LEU A 13 6.52 -12.11 7.70
N LYS A 14 6.75 -13.40 7.94
CA LYS A 14 8.05 -13.97 8.36
C LYS A 14 8.76 -14.73 7.26
N LEU A 15 8.08 -14.95 6.12
CA LEU A 15 8.68 -15.64 4.98
C LEU A 15 9.65 -14.73 4.24
N ASP A 16 10.81 -15.26 3.90
CA ASP A 16 11.66 -14.65 2.87
C ASP A 16 11.07 -15.00 1.49
N MET A 17 10.35 -14.03 0.94
CA MET A 17 9.69 -14.18 -0.36
C MET A 17 10.67 -14.27 -1.52
N ASN A 18 11.89 -13.69 -1.40
CA ASN A 18 12.92 -13.80 -2.44
C ASN A 18 13.44 -15.22 -2.50
N GLU A 19 13.81 -15.81 -1.36
CA GLU A 19 14.23 -17.20 -1.28
C GLU A 19 13.15 -18.15 -1.86
N LEU A 20 11.90 -17.91 -1.49
CA LEU A 20 10.78 -18.72 -1.97
C LEU A 20 10.63 -18.64 -3.50
N VAL A 21 10.71 -17.45 -4.07
CA VAL A 21 10.61 -17.25 -5.53
C VAL A 21 11.80 -17.86 -6.25
N ASP A 22 13.00 -17.75 -5.70
CA ASP A 22 14.20 -18.34 -6.29
C ASP A 22 14.11 -19.88 -6.30
N VAL A 23 13.74 -20.48 -5.17
CA VAL A 23 13.67 -21.94 -5.03
C VAL A 23 12.56 -22.55 -5.88
N TYR A 24 11.35 -21.97 -5.88
CA TYR A 24 10.18 -22.58 -6.51
C TYR A 24 9.85 -22.05 -7.90
N ASN A 25 10.39 -20.88 -8.29
CA ASN A 25 10.10 -20.28 -9.60
C ASN A 25 11.34 -19.80 -10.36
N GLY A 26 12.54 -20.06 -9.86
CA GLY A 26 13.80 -19.69 -10.49
C GLY A 26 13.95 -18.18 -10.69
N GLY A 27 13.54 -17.37 -9.71
CA GLY A 27 13.64 -15.91 -9.73
C GLY A 27 12.70 -15.21 -10.73
N ARG A 28 11.81 -15.93 -11.40
CA ARG A 28 10.87 -15.35 -12.37
C ARG A 28 9.71 -14.65 -11.66
N PRO A 29 9.09 -13.64 -12.31
CA PRO A 29 7.93 -12.95 -11.76
C PRO A 29 6.79 -13.90 -11.36
N ILE A 30 6.19 -13.64 -10.20
CA ILE A 30 5.07 -14.41 -9.65
C ILE A 30 3.78 -13.59 -9.66
N LYS A 31 2.66 -14.31 -9.56
CA LYS A 31 1.34 -13.74 -9.27
C LYS A 31 0.95 -14.13 -7.86
N VAL A 32 0.46 -13.17 -7.09
CA VAL A 32 -0.03 -13.41 -5.74
C VAL A 32 -1.55 -13.41 -5.77
N VAL A 33 -2.17 -14.48 -5.24
CA VAL A 33 -3.63 -14.56 -5.08
C VAL A 33 -3.92 -14.94 -3.64
N ALA A 34 -4.71 -14.11 -2.93
CA ALA A 34 -4.99 -14.36 -1.52
C ALA A 34 -6.36 -13.84 -1.08
N ASN A 35 -6.92 -14.56 -0.10
CA ASN A 35 -8.00 -14.07 0.74
C ASN A 35 -7.37 -13.64 2.07
N LEU A 36 -7.21 -12.33 2.28
CA LEU A 36 -6.45 -11.79 3.40
C LEU A 36 -7.34 -11.51 4.62
N PRO A 37 -6.85 -11.80 5.84
CA PRO A 37 -7.50 -11.31 7.06
C PRO A 37 -7.52 -9.78 7.04
N TYR A 38 -8.67 -9.17 7.38
CA TYR A 38 -8.87 -7.72 7.24
C TYR A 38 -7.90 -6.88 8.06
N TYR A 39 -7.48 -7.36 9.23
CA TYR A 39 -6.62 -6.62 10.15
C TYR A 39 -5.14 -6.53 9.72
N ILE A 40 -4.68 -7.38 8.78
CA ILE A 40 -3.30 -7.40 8.30
C ILE A 40 -3.16 -7.16 6.79
N THR A 41 -4.24 -6.81 6.11
CA THR A 41 -4.28 -6.59 4.66
C THR A 41 -3.19 -5.60 4.20
N THR A 42 -3.18 -4.40 4.78
CA THR A 42 -2.23 -3.34 4.38
C THR A 42 -0.77 -3.73 4.63
N PRO A 43 -0.36 -4.24 5.82
CA PRO A 43 1.00 -4.72 6.03
C PRO A 43 1.47 -5.77 5.03
N ILE A 44 0.61 -6.74 4.67
CA ILE A 44 0.96 -7.79 3.70
C ILE A 44 1.19 -7.18 2.31
N ILE A 45 0.26 -6.37 1.81
CA ILE A 45 0.38 -5.76 0.48
C ILE A 45 1.60 -4.85 0.40
N MET A 46 1.82 -4.01 1.41
CA MET A 46 2.98 -3.11 1.44
C MET A 46 4.29 -3.88 1.57
N GLY A 47 4.34 -4.92 2.40
CA GLY A 47 5.51 -5.79 2.50
C GLY A 47 5.88 -6.46 1.17
N LEU A 48 4.88 -6.91 0.39
CA LEU A 48 5.10 -7.46 -0.94
C LEU A 48 5.61 -6.42 -1.94
N PHE A 49 5.15 -5.17 -1.88
CA PHE A 49 5.61 -4.10 -2.76
C PHE A 49 7.00 -3.57 -2.38
N GLU A 50 7.28 -3.46 -1.10
CA GLU A 50 8.55 -2.95 -0.57
C GLU A 50 9.67 -3.99 -0.63
N SER A 51 9.32 -5.27 -0.81
CA SER A 51 10.30 -6.32 -1.09
C SER A 51 10.78 -6.25 -2.53
N ASP A 52 12.01 -6.68 -2.78
CA ASP A 52 12.58 -6.77 -4.13
C ASP A 52 12.05 -7.99 -4.93
N VAL A 53 11.01 -8.64 -4.43
CA VAL A 53 10.38 -9.81 -5.07
C VAL A 53 9.80 -9.42 -6.41
N PRO A 54 10.10 -10.15 -7.49
CA PRO A 54 9.50 -9.92 -8.80
C PRO A 54 8.04 -10.37 -8.80
N ILE A 55 7.12 -9.40 -8.74
CA ILE A 55 5.67 -9.63 -8.73
C ILE A 55 5.06 -8.96 -9.96
N ASP A 56 4.28 -9.72 -10.75
CA ASP A 56 3.49 -9.20 -11.86
C ASP A 56 2.24 -8.48 -11.37
N ASN A 57 1.48 -9.19 -10.54
CA ASN A 57 0.26 -8.65 -9.94
C ASN A 57 -0.08 -9.34 -8.62
N ILE A 58 -0.85 -8.62 -7.81
CA ILE A 58 -1.44 -9.08 -6.55
C ILE A 58 -2.94 -9.03 -6.72
N THR A 59 -3.63 -10.15 -6.63
CA THR A 59 -5.11 -10.23 -6.64
C THR A 59 -5.57 -10.71 -5.29
N VAL A 60 -6.27 -9.85 -4.55
CA VAL A 60 -6.66 -10.14 -3.17
C VAL A 60 -8.11 -9.78 -2.90
N MET A 61 -8.72 -10.53 -2.00
CA MET A 61 -10.02 -10.16 -1.43
C MET A 61 -9.78 -9.42 -0.11
N VAL A 62 -10.36 -8.23 -0.02
CA VAL A 62 -10.22 -7.31 1.11
C VAL A 62 -11.57 -6.68 1.45
N GLN A 63 -11.67 -5.94 2.56
CA GLN A 63 -12.85 -5.12 2.81
C GLN A 63 -13.08 -4.13 1.68
N LYS A 64 -14.35 -3.95 1.29
CA LYS A 64 -14.71 -3.04 0.18
C LYS A 64 -14.17 -1.62 0.39
N GLU A 65 -14.28 -1.08 1.59
CA GLU A 65 -13.73 0.24 1.94
C GLU A 65 -12.22 0.34 1.69
N VAL A 66 -11.47 -0.72 1.99
CA VAL A 66 -10.01 -0.76 1.76
C VAL A 66 -9.70 -0.80 0.27
N ALA A 67 -10.45 -1.58 -0.52
CA ALA A 67 -10.30 -1.61 -1.97
C ALA A 67 -10.63 -0.26 -2.61
N ASP A 68 -11.70 0.39 -2.17
CA ASP A 68 -12.10 1.72 -2.64
C ASP A 68 -11.01 2.76 -2.37
N ARG A 69 -10.40 2.73 -1.17
CA ARG A 69 -9.26 3.60 -0.80
C ARG A 69 -8.01 3.37 -1.65
N MET A 70 -7.73 2.13 -2.04
CA MET A 70 -6.58 1.83 -2.90
C MET A 70 -6.73 2.44 -4.30
N GLN A 71 -7.97 2.55 -4.80
CA GLN A 71 -8.27 2.96 -6.17
C GLN A 71 -8.58 4.45 -6.32
N VAL A 72 -9.01 5.12 -5.25
CA VAL A 72 -9.49 6.50 -5.31
C VAL A 72 -8.37 7.49 -5.59
N GLY A 73 -8.69 8.54 -6.38
CA GLY A 73 -7.78 9.65 -6.67
C GLY A 73 -7.90 10.83 -5.71
N PRO A 74 -7.06 11.86 -5.90
CA PRO A 74 -7.10 13.09 -5.10
C PRO A 74 -8.46 13.78 -5.15
N GLY A 75 -8.79 14.52 -4.09
CA GLY A 75 -10.06 15.26 -3.96
C GLY A 75 -11.19 14.48 -3.31
N SER A 76 -11.01 13.19 -3.04
CA SER A 76 -11.93 12.38 -2.25
C SER A 76 -11.55 12.37 -0.77
N LYS A 77 -12.56 12.25 0.12
CA LYS A 77 -12.33 12.03 1.55
C LYS A 77 -11.62 10.71 1.87
N ASP A 78 -11.73 9.73 0.97
CA ASP A 78 -11.17 8.39 1.13
C ASP A 78 -9.73 8.31 0.58
N TYR A 79 -9.28 9.35 -0.13
CA TYR A 79 -7.91 9.46 -0.58
C TYR A 79 -6.94 9.68 0.59
N GLY A 80 -5.85 8.92 0.63
CA GLY A 80 -4.92 8.96 1.75
C GLY A 80 -3.61 8.23 1.48
N ALA A 81 -2.85 7.99 2.53
CA ALA A 81 -1.55 7.35 2.46
C ALA A 81 -1.59 5.98 1.75
N LEU A 82 -2.65 5.18 1.98
CA LEU A 82 -2.82 3.90 1.31
C LEU A 82 -3.04 4.06 -0.20
N SER A 83 -3.83 5.06 -0.61
CA SER A 83 -4.07 5.35 -2.03
C SER A 83 -2.76 5.66 -2.76
N LEU A 84 -1.96 6.58 -2.19
CA LEU A 84 -0.66 6.97 -2.73
C LEU A 84 0.33 5.80 -2.75
N ALA A 85 0.41 5.04 -1.65
CA ALA A 85 1.35 3.93 -1.55
C ALA A 85 1.06 2.84 -2.58
N VAL A 86 -0.20 2.43 -2.73
CA VAL A 86 -0.58 1.42 -3.71
C VAL A 86 -0.36 1.93 -5.13
N GLN A 87 -0.81 3.16 -5.44
CA GLN A 87 -0.73 3.73 -6.79
C GLN A 87 0.71 4.12 -7.20
N TYR A 88 1.64 4.20 -6.27
CA TYR A 88 3.06 4.33 -6.59
C TYR A 88 3.64 3.02 -7.14
N TYR A 89 3.21 1.87 -6.64
CA TYR A 89 3.75 0.56 -7.04
C TYR A 89 2.94 -0.12 -8.13
N ALA A 90 1.63 0.12 -8.18
CA ALA A 90 0.72 -0.65 -9.01
C ALA A 90 -0.50 0.14 -9.47
N GLN A 91 -1.11 -0.34 -10.55
CA GLN A 91 -2.43 0.09 -11.00
C GLN A 91 -3.50 -0.76 -10.29
N PRO A 92 -4.34 -0.17 -9.42
CA PRO A 92 -5.44 -0.89 -8.79
C PRO A 92 -6.64 -1.00 -9.72
N TYR A 93 -7.31 -2.16 -9.68
CA TYR A 93 -8.54 -2.42 -10.40
C TYR A 93 -9.46 -3.35 -9.60
N ILE A 94 -10.66 -2.90 -9.26
CA ILE A 94 -11.67 -3.74 -8.58
C ILE A 94 -12.25 -4.71 -9.60
N VAL A 95 -11.96 -6.00 -9.40
CA VAL A 95 -12.40 -7.10 -10.27
C VAL A 95 -13.86 -7.47 -9.99
N ALA A 96 -14.23 -7.54 -8.70
CA ALA A 96 -15.58 -7.91 -8.28
C ALA A 96 -15.90 -7.35 -6.90
N ASN A 97 -17.19 -7.03 -6.68
CA ASN A 97 -17.71 -6.78 -5.34
C ASN A 97 -18.31 -8.08 -4.80
N VAL A 98 -18.03 -8.38 -3.52
CA VAL A 98 -18.49 -9.57 -2.84
C VAL A 98 -19.40 -9.16 -1.67
N PRO A 99 -20.72 -9.36 -1.80
CA PRO A 99 -21.64 -8.93 -0.77
C PRO A 99 -21.55 -9.82 0.48
N PRO A 100 -21.96 -9.32 1.67
CA PRO A 100 -21.86 -10.05 2.93
C PRO A 100 -22.57 -11.41 2.96
N ASN A 101 -23.62 -11.59 2.18
CA ASN A 101 -24.38 -12.85 2.11
C ASN A 101 -23.62 -14.01 1.44
N CYS A 102 -22.44 -13.74 0.86
CA CYS A 102 -21.55 -14.79 0.35
C CYS A 102 -20.73 -15.49 1.44
N PHE A 103 -20.86 -15.10 2.70
CA PHE A 103 -20.04 -15.60 3.81
C PHE A 103 -20.89 -16.22 4.92
N ILE A 104 -20.31 -17.26 5.57
CA ILE A 104 -20.84 -17.87 6.79
C ILE A 104 -19.70 -17.96 7.81
N PRO A 105 -19.80 -17.27 8.96
CA PRO A 105 -20.84 -16.31 9.36
C PRO A 105 -20.81 -15.05 8.50
N ARG A 106 -21.99 -14.42 8.34
CA ARG A 106 -22.15 -13.20 7.54
C ARG A 106 -21.43 -12.02 8.22
N PRO A 107 -20.48 -11.35 7.56
CA PRO A 107 -19.84 -10.14 8.09
C PRO A 107 -20.78 -8.93 7.97
N ASN A 108 -20.48 -7.88 8.73
CA ASN A 108 -21.24 -6.61 8.70
C ASN A 108 -20.87 -5.71 7.49
N VAL A 109 -19.76 -6.01 6.82
CA VAL A 109 -19.21 -5.19 5.72
C VAL A 109 -19.03 -6.04 4.46
N GLY A 110 -19.17 -5.42 3.31
CA GLY A 110 -18.87 -6.06 2.03
C GLY A 110 -17.37 -6.21 1.81
N SER A 111 -17.02 -7.13 0.93
CA SER A 111 -15.66 -7.34 0.43
C SER A 111 -15.57 -6.95 -1.03
N ALA A 112 -14.35 -6.82 -1.53
CA ALA A 112 -14.07 -6.68 -2.94
C ALA A 112 -12.82 -7.50 -3.29
N VAL A 113 -12.80 -8.05 -4.49
CA VAL A 113 -11.60 -8.59 -5.10
C VAL A 113 -10.94 -7.48 -5.88
N ILE A 114 -9.72 -7.13 -5.51
CA ILE A 114 -8.94 -6.10 -6.18
C ILE A 114 -7.66 -6.72 -6.77
N ARG A 115 -7.35 -6.32 -7.99
CA ARG A 115 -6.09 -6.65 -8.66
C ARG A 115 -5.20 -5.42 -8.70
N LEU A 116 -3.96 -5.57 -8.23
CA LEU A 116 -2.91 -4.58 -8.23
C LEU A 116 -1.86 -5.01 -9.25
N THR A 117 -1.87 -4.43 -10.44
CA THR A 117 -0.90 -4.75 -11.50
C THR A 117 0.34 -3.90 -11.30
N ARG A 118 1.48 -4.53 -10.96
CA ARG A 118 2.72 -3.82 -10.66
C ARG A 118 3.24 -3.07 -11.88
N TYR A 119 3.64 -1.82 -11.69
CA TYR A 119 4.32 -1.06 -12.73
C TYR A 119 5.73 -1.62 -12.97
N LYS A 120 6.17 -1.62 -14.21
CA LYS A 120 7.57 -1.95 -14.56
C LYS A 120 8.53 -0.89 -14.04
N GLU A 121 8.10 0.37 -14.09
CA GLU A 121 8.80 1.52 -13.53
C GLU A 121 7.79 2.35 -12.72
N PRO A 122 8.21 2.93 -11.57
CA PRO A 122 7.35 3.81 -10.80
C PRO A 122 6.88 5.00 -11.66
N PRO A 123 5.63 5.46 -11.50
CA PRO A 123 5.10 6.60 -12.26
C PRO A 123 5.83 7.92 -11.95
N VAL A 124 6.51 7.97 -10.81
CA VAL A 124 7.31 9.12 -10.37
C VAL A 124 8.66 8.62 -9.87
N LYS A 125 9.75 9.20 -10.37
CA LYS A 125 11.10 8.91 -9.86
C LYS A 125 11.38 9.78 -8.65
N VAL A 126 11.64 9.15 -7.51
CA VAL A 126 12.00 9.84 -6.26
C VAL A 126 13.41 9.42 -5.81
N LYS A 127 14.10 10.33 -5.12
CA LYS A 127 15.45 10.05 -4.63
C LYS A 127 15.47 9.02 -3.50
N ASP A 128 14.48 9.09 -2.60
CA ASP A 128 14.34 8.21 -1.45
C ASP A 128 12.84 7.84 -1.27
N PRO A 129 12.41 6.68 -1.76
CA PRO A 129 11.04 6.19 -1.58
C PRO A 129 10.66 6.01 -0.11
N LYS A 130 11.60 5.59 0.75
CA LYS A 130 11.32 5.37 2.18
C LYS A 130 10.99 6.69 2.87
N LEU A 131 11.78 7.74 2.59
CA LEU A 131 11.49 9.08 3.10
C LEU A 131 10.16 9.62 2.54
N MET A 132 9.91 9.46 1.24
CA MET A 132 8.64 9.86 0.62
C MET A 132 7.45 9.26 1.37
N PHE A 133 7.45 7.95 1.65
CA PHE A 133 6.34 7.31 2.36
C PHE A 133 6.22 7.73 3.84
N LYS A 134 7.34 8.09 4.49
CA LYS A 134 7.28 8.72 5.83
C LYS A 134 6.60 10.09 5.77
N LEU A 135 6.96 10.94 4.81
CA LEU A 135 6.33 12.24 4.59
C LEU A 135 4.83 12.11 4.27
N VAL A 136 4.46 11.19 3.39
CA VAL A 136 3.06 10.89 3.05
C VAL A 136 2.28 10.47 4.30
N ARG A 137 2.78 9.51 5.07
CA ARG A 137 2.12 9.07 6.31
C ARG A 137 1.98 10.19 7.32
N ALA A 138 3.03 10.97 7.56
CA ALA A 138 3.00 12.10 8.48
C ALA A 138 1.95 13.15 8.07
N SER A 139 1.83 13.45 6.77
CA SER A 139 0.84 14.38 6.24
C SER A 139 -0.59 13.91 6.48
N PHE A 140 -0.88 12.64 6.16
CA PHE A 140 -2.24 12.09 6.28
C PHE A 140 -2.64 11.71 7.72
N ASN A 141 -1.71 11.42 8.61
CA ASN A 141 -2.01 11.11 10.02
C ASN A 141 -2.63 12.30 10.75
N GLN A 142 -2.35 13.52 10.32
CA GLN A 142 -2.84 14.75 10.95
C GLN A 142 -3.60 15.67 9.96
N ARG A 143 -4.53 15.13 9.19
CA ARG A 143 -5.30 15.81 8.11
C ARG A 143 -5.93 17.16 8.52
N ARG A 144 -6.21 17.39 9.81
CA ARG A 144 -6.75 18.66 10.32
C ARG A 144 -5.69 19.71 10.63
N LYS A 145 -4.41 19.35 10.61
CA LYS A 145 -3.28 20.25 10.83
C LYS A 145 -2.72 20.75 9.50
N THR A 146 -1.93 21.82 9.56
CA THR A 146 -1.13 22.24 8.40
C THR A 146 -0.05 21.21 8.09
N LEU A 147 0.41 21.16 6.85
CA LEU A 147 1.46 20.24 6.41
C LEU A 147 2.71 20.35 7.28
N GLN A 148 3.21 21.57 7.52
CA GLN A 148 4.36 21.79 8.40
C GLN A 148 4.17 21.21 9.80
N ASN A 149 2.99 21.35 10.39
CA ASN A 149 2.72 20.80 11.73
C ASN A 149 2.56 19.29 11.71
N GLY A 150 1.96 18.73 10.66
CA GLY A 150 1.87 17.28 10.47
C GLY A 150 3.23 16.61 10.37
N LEU A 151 4.15 17.22 9.61
CA LEU A 151 5.51 16.72 9.45
C LEU A 151 6.34 16.89 10.73
N ASN A 152 6.32 18.09 11.32
CA ASN A 152 7.10 18.39 12.53
C ASN A 152 6.69 17.53 13.75
N ASN A 153 5.42 17.12 13.83
CA ASN A 153 4.92 16.29 14.93
C ASN A 153 5.14 14.78 14.71
N SER A 154 5.69 14.39 13.57
CA SER A 154 5.94 12.98 13.27
C SER A 154 7.32 12.56 13.78
N PRO A 155 7.42 11.52 14.62
CA PRO A 155 8.71 11.02 15.11
C PRO A 155 9.58 10.42 14.00
N ASP A 156 8.98 10.06 12.86
CA ASP A 156 9.68 9.45 11.73
C ASP A 156 10.36 10.47 10.82
N ILE A 157 10.13 11.76 11.02
CA ILE A 157 10.69 12.84 10.20
C ILE A 157 11.88 13.48 10.92
N PRO A 158 13.10 13.30 10.40
CA PRO A 158 14.33 13.72 11.09
C PRO A 158 14.73 15.17 10.80
N TYR A 159 13.77 16.06 10.51
CA TYR A 159 14.03 17.45 10.14
C TYR A 159 13.43 18.42 11.15
N THR A 160 14.10 19.58 11.33
CA THR A 160 13.58 20.62 12.19
C THR A 160 12.39 21.34 11.54
N LYS A 161 11.62 22.04 12.34
CA LYS A 161 10.46 22.81 11.85
C LYS A 161 10.89 23.87 10.82
N GLU A 162 12.04 24.50 11.03
CA GLU A 162 12.62 25.53 10.14
C GLU A 162 12.96 24.91 8.79
N GLN A 163 13.62 23.74 8.77
CA GLN A 163 13.96 23.01 7.54
C GLN A 163 12.71 22.57 6.77
N ILE A 164 11.66 22.15 7.48
CA ILE A 164 10.38 21.76 6.87
C ILE A 164 9.71 22.97 6.22
N ILE A 165 9.67 24.13 6.90
CA ILE A 165 9.10 25.37 6.37
C ILE A 165 9.87 25.79 5.12
N GLU A 166 11.18 25.89 5.18
CA GLU A 166 12.04 26.25 4.04
C GLU A 166 11.81 25.33 2.83
N ALA A 167 11.72 24.02 3.07
CA ALA A 167 11.44 23.04 2.02
C ALA A 167 10.06 23.27 1.38
N ILE A 168 9.01 23.54 2.16
CA ILE A 168 7.65 23.81 1.65
C ILE A 168 7.64 25.11 0.84
N GLU A 169 8.26 26.18 1.35
CA GLU A 169 8.34 27.47 0.67
C GLU A 169 9.13 27.40 -0.63
N SER A 170 10.18 26.58 -0.69
CA SER A 170 10.96 26.34 -1.91
C SER A 170 10.15 25.75 -3.05
N LEU A 171 9.02 25.08 -2.74
CA LEU A 171 8.05 24.57 -3.72
C LEU A 171 7.03 25.62 -4.17
N GLY A 172 7.14 26.87 -3.69
CA GLY A 172 6.16 27.95 -3.97
C GLY A 172 4.81 27.74 -3.28
N VAL A 173 4.77 26.95 -2.21
CA VAL A 173 3.55 26.60 -1.48
C VAL A 173 3.58 27.23 -0.09
N SER A 174 2.42 27.71 0.39
CA SER A 174 2.33 28.28 1.75
C SER A 174 2.55 27.18 2.80
N PRO A 175 3.35 27.42 3.86
CA PRO A 175 3.48 26.48 4.99
C PRO A 175 2.16 26.17 5.70
N SER A 176 1.14 27.00 5.52
CA SER A 176 -0.20 26.81 6.09
C SER A 176 -1.07 25.83 5.30
N ILE A 177 -0.61 25.32 4.14
CA ILE A 177 -1.32 24.31 3.36
C ILE A 177 -1.57 23.07 4.21
N ARG A 178 -2.64 22.36 3.93
CA ARG A 178 -2.93 21.06 4.54
C ARG A 178 -2.42 19.92 3.65
N GLY A 179 -2.06 18.82 4.28
CA GLY A 179 -1.68 17.59 3.58
C GLY A 179 -2.88 16.81 3.06
#